data_3e95e997c2aa883d6da1fc7d0ae56a06
#
_entry.id   3e95e997c2aa883d6da1fc7d0ae56a06
#
_cell.length_a   1.000
_cell.length_b   1.000
_cell.length_c   1.000
_cell.angle_alpha   90.00
_cell.angle_beta   90.00
_cell.angle_gamma   90.00
#
_symmetry.space_group_name_H-M   'P 1'
#
loop_
_entity.id
_entity.type
_entity.pdbx_description
1 polymer ?
#
loop_
_entity_poly.entity_id
_entity_poly.type
_entity_poly.pdbx_seq_one_letter_code
_entity_poly.pdbx_strand_id
1 'polypeptide(L)'
;RGLGDVYKRQILDHPVRGIEITDSENVLVDGITVVNPEHYTVFGGGSSDIVIRNLKSFSCRSWSDGIDMMCCRKVLVDNVFLRTSDDCIALYNHRWNWWGGSSDITVQNSVLWADVAHPINVGGHGDPDSSTGEVIENLIFRNVDILEHDEDDPMYQGCMTVDCGDRNRVRNVLFEDIRVEHIQEGRLFYVKVRFNPKYDRQPGSSIEGVVFRNITYTGVGENRSLIQGLSRDGMVRNVTFENVTINGEKMRNLKETVTNEFISNVSVK
;
A
#
# COMPACT_ATOMS: atom_id res chain seq x y z
N ARG A 1 -12.18 -12.19 20.85
CA ARG A 1 -12.33 -12.35 19.39
C ARG A 1 -13.81 -12.52 19.10
N GLY A 2 -14.42 -11.59 18.36
CA GLY A 2 -15.84 -11.56 18.09
C GLY A 2 -16.25 -12.41 16.88
N LEU A 3 -17.55 -12.48 16.58
CA LEU A 3 -18.10 -13.18 15.43
C LEU A 3 -17.49 -12.73 14.08
N GLY A 4 -16.87 -11.55 14.03
CA GLY A 4 -16.14 -11.06 12.86
C GLY A 4 -15.00 -11.97 12.41
N ASP A 5 -14.29 -12.65 13.32
CA ASP A 5 -13.19 -13.55 12.99
C ASP A 5 -13.63 -14.79 12.18
N VAL A 6 -14.86 -15.22 12.31
CA VAL A 6 -15.40 -16.36 11.58
C VAL A 6 -15.65 -15.99 10.12
N TYR A 7 -16.11 -14.78 9.86
CA TYR A 7 -16.41 -14.30 8.51
C TYR A 7 -15.15 -13.80 7.78
N LYS A 8 -14.17 -13.26 8.49
CA LYS A 8 -12.87 -12.84 7.95
C LYS A 8 -12.10 -13.95 7.22
N ARG A 9 -12.48 -15.20 7.45
CA ARG A 9 -11.81 -16.38 6.85
C ARG A 9 -12.66 -17.13 5.83
N GLN A 10 -13.81 -16.60 5.44
CA GLN A 10 -14.63 -17.25 4.43
C GLN A 10 -14.00 -17.04 3.04
N ILE A 11 -13.29 -18.05 2.58
CA ILE A 11 -12.79 -18.13 1.20
C ILE A 11 -13.89 -18.76 0.35
N LEU A 12 -14.22 -18.12 -0.76
CA LEU A 12 -15.13 -18.66 -1.76
C LEU A 12 -14.33 -19.47 -2.80
N ASP A 13 -14.92 -20.52 -3.37
CA ASP A 13 -14.23 -21.36 -4.35
C ASP A 13 -13.89 -20.61 -5.65
N HIS A 14 -14.73 -19.68 -6.05
CA HIS A 14 -14.54 -18.86 -7.27
C HIS A 14 -14.99 -17.41 -7.00
N PRO A 15 -14.23 -16.64 -6.19
CA PRO A 15 -14.65 -15.28 -5.83
C PRO A 15 -14.59 -14.35 -7.04
N VAL A 16 -15.61 -13.51 -7.18
CA VAL A 16 -15.75 -12.53 -8.27
C VAL A 16 -15.40 -11.13 -7.77
N ARG A 17 -14.63 -10.39 -8.53
CA ARG A 17 -14.32 -8.98 -8.25
C ARG A 17 -15.58 -8.14 -8.37
N GLY A 18 -15.72 -7.12 -7.52
CA GLY A 18 -16.94 -6.28 -7.52
C GLY A 18 -17.06 -5.40 -8.77
N ILE A 19 -16.01 -4.65 -9.07
CA ILE A 19 -15.91 -3.79 -10.25
C ILE A 19 -14.57 -4.07 -10.92
N GLU A 20 -14.58 -4.40 -12.20
CA GLU A 20 -13.38 -4.58 -13.00
C GLU A 20 -13.22 -3.46 -14.03
N ILE A 21 -12.06 -2.79 -14.03
CA ILE A 21 -11.68 -1.75 -14.98
C ILE A 21 -10.41 -2.25 -15.68
N THR A 22 -10.58 -2.89 -16.83
CA THR A 22 -9.47 -3.52 -17.54
C THR A 22 -9.35 -2.99 -18.96
N ASP A 23 -8.10 -2.72 -19.39
CA ASP A 23 -7.77 -2.24 -20.73
C ASP A 23 -8.66 -1.05 -21.17
N SER A 24 -8.92 -0.13 -20.24
CA SER A 24 -9.91 0.94 -20.36
C SER A 24 -9.31 2.32 -20.10
N GLU A 25 -9.93 3.33 -20.68
CA GLU A 25 -9.58 4.74 -20.48
C GLU A 25 -10.81 5.60 -20.15
N ASN A 26 -10.59 6.71 -19.39
CA ASN A 26 -11.63 7.68 -19.05
C ASN A 26 -12.80 7.05 -18.28
N VAL A 27 -12.50 6.34 -17.20
CA VAL A 27 -13.49 5.64 -16.37
C VAL A 27 -13.83 6.46 -15.13
N LEU A 28 -15.11 6.59 -14.84
CA LEU A 28 -15.62 7.18 -13.60
C LEU A 28 -16.45 6.17 -12.81
N VAL A 29 -16.04 5.94 -11.56
CA VAL A 29 -16.83 5.22 -10.54
C VAL A 29 -17.19 6.24 -9.47
N ASP A 30 -18.47 6.54 -9.29
CA ASP A 30 -18.94 7.62 -8.40
C ASP A 30 -20.17 7.21 -7.58
N GLY A 31 -20.12 7.47 -6.26
CA GLY A 31 -21.29 7.38 -5.39
C GLY A 31 -21.77 5.97 -5.08
N ILE A 32 -20.93 4.95 -5.19
CA ILE A 32 -21.31 3.53 -5.04
C ILE A 32 -21.03 3.06 -3.61
N THR A 33 -21.92 2.21 -3.08
CA THR A 33 -21.68 1.45 -1.85
C THR A 33 -21.66 -0.03 -2.18
N VAL A 34 -20.57 -0.71 -1.80
CA VAL A 34 -20.37 -2.15 -1.96
C VAL A 34 -20.36 -2.80 -0.59
N VAL A 35 -21.10 -3.88 -0.43
CA VAL A 35 -21.19 -4.62 0.85
C VAL A 35 -20.82 -6.08 0.61
N ASN A 36 -19.84 -6.56 1.36
CA ASN A 36 -19.33 -7.92 1.29
C ASN A 36 -18.99 -8.37 -0.14
N PRO A 37 -18.10 -7.63 -0.85
CA PRO A 37 -17.59 -8.12 -2.13
C PRO A 37 -16.96 -9.50 -1.93
N GLU A 38 -17.02 -10.32 -2.94
CA GLU A 38 -16.48 -11.69 -2.86
C GLU A 38 -14.95 -11.72 -2.96
N HIS A 39 -14.38 -10.71 -3.60
CA HIS A 39 -12.95 -10.48 -3.80
C HIS A 39 -12.70 -8.97 -3.77
N TYR A 40 -11.80 -8.43 -4.55
CA TYR A 40 -11.53 -6.98 -4.64
C TYR A 40 -12.81 -6.17 -4.89
N THR A 41 -12.97 -5.08 -4.15
CA THR A 41 -14.08 -4.15 -4.38
C THR A 41 -13.98 -3.51 -5.75
N VAL A 42 -12.79 -2.95 -6.07
CA VAL A 42 -12.46 -2.42 -7.40
C VAL A 42 -11.12 -2.98 -7.83
N PHE A 43 -11.06 -3.52 -9.02
CA PHE A 43 -9.85 -3.99 -9.66
C PHE A 43 -9.59 -3.18 -10.93
N GLY A 44 -8.38 -2.64 -11.07
CA GLY A 44 -7.89 -1.99 -12.27
C GLY A 44 -6.72 -2.78 -12.88
N GLY A 45 -6.78 -3.02 -14.19
CA GLY A 45 -5.71 -3.68 -14.94
C GLY A 45 -5.44 -3.00 -16.27
N GLY A 46 -4.19 -2.54 -16.51
CA GLY A 46 -3.78 -1.98 -17.78
C GLY A 46 -4.56 -0.72 -18.23
N SER A 47 -5.10 0.04 -17.31
CA SER A 47 -6.07 1.11 -17.58
C SER A 47 -5.53 2.49 -17.20
N SER A 48 -6.14 3.56 -17.76
CA SER A 48 -5.72 4.93 -17.49
C SER A 48 -6.87 5.93 -17.37
N ASP A 49 -6.56 7.11 -16.84
CA ASP A 49 -7.50 8.21 -16.67
C ASP A 49 -8.77 7.78 -15.90
N ILE A 50 -8.53 7.19 -14.70
CA ILE A 50 -9.55 6.62 -13.84
C ILE A 50 -9.86 7.56 -12.69
N VAL A 51 -11.13 7.80 -12.42
CA VAL A 51 -11.60 8.50 -11.22
C VAL A 51 -12.53 7.57 -10.43
N ILE A 52 -12.17 7.30 -9.17
CA ILE A 52 -12.98 6.56 -8.21
C ILE A 52 -13.27 7.51 -7.07
N ARG A 53 -14.53 7.88 -6.87
CA ARG A 53 -14.88 8.83 -5.81
C ARG A 53 -16.20 8.51 -5.12
N ASN A 54 -16.33 9.00 -3.88
CA ASN A 54 -17.56 8.81 -3.07
C ASN A 54 -17.94 7.33 -2.94
N LEU A 55 -16.96 6.41 -3.02
CA LEU A 55 -17.17 4.97 -2.90
C LEU A 55 -17.06 4.56 -1.44
N LYS A 56 -17.92 3.66 -1.02
CA LYS A 56 -17.84 3.01 0.28
C LYS A 56 -17.78 1.51 0.10
N SER A 57 -16.84 0.84 0.77
CA SER A 57 -16.77 -0.61 0.81
C SER A 57 -16.75 -1.11 2.24
N PHE A 58 -17.52 -2.15 2.48
CA PHE A 58 -17.57 -2.84 3.76
C PHE A 58 -17.41 -4.34 3.50
N SER A 59 -16.27 -4.89 3.87
CA SER A 59 -15.96 -6.30 3.66
C SER A 59 -15.57 -7.01 4.95
N CYS A 60 -15.91 -8.29 5.01
CA CYS A 60 -15.47 -9.20 6.06
C CYS A 60 -15.03 -10.56 5.51
N ARG A 61 -14.83 -10.69 4.20
CA ARG A 61 -14.39 -11.92 3.54
C ARG A 61 -12.88 -11.89 3.30
N SER A 62 -12.23 -13.03 3.38
CA SER A 62 -10.82 -13.14 3.00
C SER A 62 -10.60 -12.73 1.55
N TRP A 63 -9.44 -12.12 1.26
CA TRP A 63 -9.04 -11.61 -0.05
C TRP A 63 -9.96 -10.53 -0.63
N SER A 64 -10.71 -9.85 0.23
CA SER A 64 -11.58 -8.76 -0.20
C SER A 64 -10.91 -7.41 0.05
N ASP A 65 -9.96 -7.13 -0.82
CA ASP A 65 -9.28 -5.85 -0.90
C ASP A 65 -10.23 -4.72 -1.29
N GLY A 66 -9.79 -3.51 -1.08
CA GLY A 66 -10.53 -2.31 -1.48
C GLY A 66 -10.32 -1.97 -2.96
N ILE A 67 -9.25 -1.25 -3.26
CA ILE A 67 -8.94 -0.78 -4.61
C ILE A 67 -7.55 -1.24 -5.01
N ASP A 68 -7.49 -2.17 -5.95
CA ASP A 68 -6.27 -2.74 -6.49
C ASP A 68 -6.01 -2.27 -7.91
N MET A 69 -4.85 -1.67 -8.15
CA MET A 69 -4.46 -1.15 -9.47
C MET A 69 -3.17 -1.81 -9.96
N MET A 70 -3.27 -2.51 -11.09
CA MET A 70 -2.17 -3.21 -11.75
C MET A 70 -1.87 -2.53 -13.09
N CYS A 71 -0.65 -2.04 -13.29
CA CYS A 71 -0.26 -1.36 -14.54
C CYS A 71 -1.19 -0.19 -14.92
N CYS A 72 -1.69 0.55 -13.92
CA CYS A 72 -2.62 1.66 -14.15
C CYS A 72 -1.92 3.02 -14.07
N ARG A 73 -2.46 4.00 -14.78
CA ARG A 73 -1.88 5.35 -14.83
C ARG A 73 -2.94 6.43 -14.72
N LYS A 74 -2.58 7.58 -14.13
CA LYS A 74 -3.47 8.73 -13.96
C LYS A 74 -4.77 8.31 -13.25
N VAL A 75 -4.62 7.83 -12.02
CA VAL A 75 -5.75 7.37 -11.19
C VAL A 75 -5.97 8.36 -10.07
N LEU A 76 -7.20 8.79 -9.90
CA LEU A 76 -7.64 9.59 -8.75
C LEU A 76 -8.64 8.77 -7.92
N VAL A 77 -8.29 8.50 -6.67
CA VAL A 77 -9.18 7.97 -5.64
C VAL A 77 -9.47 9.11 -4.66
N ASP A 78 -10.73 9.51 -4.54
CA ASP A 78 -11.12 10.68 -3.76
C ASP A 78 -12.37 10.42 -2.92
N ASN A 79 -12.32 10.79 -1.64
CA ASN A 79 -13.44 10.67 -0.71
C ASN A 79 -14.04 9.24 -0.68
N VAL A 80 -13.17 8.24 -0.40
CA VAL A 80 -13.62 6.85 -0.25
C VAL A 80 -13.56 6.43 1.23
N PHE A 81 -14.43 5.49 1.60
CA PHE A 81 -14.37 4.77 2.85
C PHE A 81 -14.20 3.27 2.54
N LEU A 82 -13.08 2.70 2.96
CA LEU A 82 -12.78 1.29 2.73
C LEU A 82 -12.58 0.59 4.07
N ARG A 83 -13.46 -0.37 4.39
CA ARG A 83 -13.22 -1.38 5.41
C ARG A 83 -13.05 -2.72 4.74
N THR A 84 -11.87 -3.32 4.86
CA THR A 84 -11.45 -4.49 4.10
C THR A 84 -10.94 -5.59 5.01
N SER A 85 -10.94 -6.82 4.52
CA SER A 85 -10.30 -7.98 5.16
C SER A 85 -9.06 -8.43 4.39
N ASP A 86 -8.48 -7.54 3.62
CA ASP A 86 -7.17 -7.58 3.00
C ASP A 86 -6.77 -6.12 2.69
N ASP A 87 -5.87 -5.83 1.76
CA ASP A 87 -5.39 -4.48 1.49
C ASP A 87 -6.51 -3.47 1.18
N CYS A 88 -6.49 -2.27 1.77
CA CYS A 88 -7.45 -1.22 1.37
C CYS A 88 -7.09 -0.62 0.02
N ILE A 89 -5.83 -0.25 -0.19
CA ILE A 89 -5.28 0.28 -1.45
C ILE A 89 -4.04 -0.52 -1.80
N ALA A 90 -4.03 -1.20 -2.94
CA ALA A 90 -2.88 -1.92 -3.46
C ALA A 90 -2.49 -1.43 -4.86
N LEU A 91 -1.23 -1.01 -5.01
CA LEU A 91 -0.71 -0.48 -6.27
C LEU A 91 0.48 -1.32 -6.72
N TYR A 92 0.32 -2.04 -7.81
CA TYR A 92 1.32 -2.96 -8.34
C TYR A 92 1.69 -2.66 -9.79
N ASN A 93 2.77 -3.24 -10.25
CA ASN A 93 3.14 -3.34 -11.65
C ASN A 93 2.56 -4.63 -12.25
N HIS A 94 3.36 -5.39 -12.96
CA HIS A 94 2.89 -6.64 -13.56
C HIS A 94 2.24 -7.58 -12.55
N ARG A 95 1.06 -8.02 -12.88
CA ARG A 95 0.41 -9.16 -12.22
C ARG A 95 -0.55 -9.82 -13.22
N TRP A 96 -0.57 -11.17 -13.24
CA TRP A 96 -1.36 -11.98 -14.18
C TRP A 96 -1.12 -11.61 -15.65
N ASN A 97 -2.13 -11.08 -16.35
CA ASN A 97 -2.07 -10.76 -17.76
C ASN A 97 -1.73 -9.29 -18.07
N TRP A 98 -1.52 -8.46 -17.04
CA TRP A 98 -1.18 -7.04 -17.20
C TRP A 98 0.30 -6.82 -16.97
N TRP A 99 0.93 -6.12 -17.91
CA TRP A 99 2.38 -5.89 -17.99
C TRP A 99 2.65 -4.40 -18.08
N GLY A 100 3.66 -3.94 -17.38
CA GLY A 100 4.10 -2.55 -17.41
C GLY A 100 4.10 -1.87 -16.06
N GLY A 101 4.45 -0.60 -16.06
CA GLY A 101 4.53 0.23 -14.87
C GLY A 101 3.20 0.87 -14.48
N SER A 102 3.16 1.37 -13.24
CA SER A 102 2.05 2.17 -12.71
C SER A 102 2.54 3.58 -12.39
N SER A 103 1.76 4.61 -12.70
CA SER A 103 2.18 6.00 -12.43
C SER A 103 1.04 7.00 -12.24
N ASP A 104 1.40 8.13 -11.62
CA ASP A 104 0.53 9.29 -11.49
C ASP A 104 -0.79 8.95 -10.78
N ILE A 105 -0.68 8.31 -9.60
CA ILE A 105 -1.82 7.87 -8.80
C ILE A 105 -1.94 8.73 -7.55
N THR A 106 -3.13 9.28 -7.32
CA THR A 106 -3.46 10.05 -6.13
C THR A 106 -4.60 9.39 -5.37
N VAL A 107 -4.39 9.15 -4.08
CA VAL A 107 -5.44 8.76 -3.12
C VAL A 107 -5.58 9.88 -2.11
N GLN A 108 -6.77 10.44 -1.96
CA GLN A 108 -6.96 11.59 -1.08
C GLN A 108 -8.33 11.62 -0.38
N ASN A 109 -8.41 12.41 0.72
CA ASN A 109 -9.64 12.71 1.44
C ASN A 109 -10.41 11.45 1.87
N SER A 110 -9.69 10.41 2.30
CA SER A 110 -10.26 9.07 2.40
C SER A 110 -10.05 8.47 3.78
N VAL A 111 -10.86 7.46 4.09
CA VAL A 111 -10.80 6.72 5.36
C VAL A 111 -10.56 5.25 5.06
N LEU A 112 -9.51 4.68 5.65
CA LEU A 112 -9.07 3.31 5.43
C LEU A 112 -9.12 2.52 6.74
N TRP A 113 -9.65 1.32 6.69
CA TRP A 113 -9.74 0.39 7.80
C TRP A 113 -9.40 -1.02 7.32
N ALA A 114 -8.18 -1.45 7.51
CA ALA A 114 -7.75 -2.80 7.19
C ALA A 114 -7.94 -3.70 8.42
N ASP A 115 -8.99 -4.50 8.42
CA ASP A 115 -9.20 -5.54 9.45
C ASP A 115 -8.12 -6.63 9.39
N VAL A 116 -7.50 -6.80 8.23
CA VAL A 116 -6.32 -7.66 7.94
C VAL A 116 -5.53 -6.98 6.83
N ALA A 117 -4.22 -7.18 6.81
CA ALA A 117 -3.25 -6.66 5.84
C ALA A 117 -3.10 -5.13 5.87
N HIS A 118 -2.94 -4.47 4.74
CA HIS A 118 -2.43 -3.11 4.69
C HIS A 118 -3.50 -2.06 4.36
N PRO A 119 -3.53 -0.94 5.08
CA PRO A 119 -4.25 0.24 4.59
C PRO A 119 -3.71 0.74 3.24
N ILE A 120 -2.38 0.77 3.07
CA ILE A 120 -1.72 1.20 1.83
C ILE A 120 -0.55 0.26 1.53
N ASN A 121 -0.58 -0.38 0.39
CA ASN A 121 0.43 -1.31 -0.10
C ASN A 121 0.91 -0.91 -1.51
N VAL A 122 2.19 -0.60 -1.65
CA VAL A 122 2.79 -0.17 -2.91
C VAL A 122 3.95 -1.09 -3.26
N GLY A 123 3.94 -1.67 -4.44
CA GLY A 123 5.12 -2.25 -5.06
C GLY A 123 5.13 -3.76 -5.23
N GLY A 124 4.51 -4.50 -4.36
CA GLY A 124 4.60 -5.95 -4.17
C GLY A 124 4.86 -6.84 -5.37
N HIS A 125 4.25 -6.61 -6.50
CA HIS A 125 4.36 -7.46 -7.70
C HIS A 125 4.98 -6.72 -8.88
N GLY A 126 5.82 -7.43 -9.66
CA GLY A 126 6.49 -6.92 -10.84
C GLY A 126 6.78 -8.02 -11.87
N ASP A 127 7.49 -7.68 -12.93
CA ASP A 127 7.95 -8.63 -13.93
C ASP A 127 9.33 -9.20 -13.56
N PRO A 128 9.40 -10.45 -13.07
CA PRO A 128 10.67 -11.06 -12.69
C PRO A 128 11.59 -11.35 -13.91
N ASP A 129 11.04 -11.37 -15.11
CA ASP A 129 11.76 -11.66 -16.34
C ASP A 129 12.20 -10.37 -17.07
N SER A 130 11.75 -9.21 -16.62
CA SER A 130 12.18 -7.90 -17.14
C SER A 130 13.69 -7.69 -16.95
N SER A 131 14.38 -7.27 -17.98
CA SER A 131 15.82 -6.95 -17.92
C SER A 131 16.11 -5.66 -17.14
N THR A 132 15.17 -4.72 -17.12
CA THR A 132 15.32 -3.38 -16.51
C THR A 132 14.48 -3.16 -15.28
N GLY A 133 13.50 -4.03 -15.03
CA GLY A 133 12.45 -3.84 -14.03
C GLY A 133 11.40 -2.80 -14.47
N GLU A 134 10.23 -2.92 -13.91
CA GLU A 134 9.13 -1.98 -14.13
C GLU A 134 9.15 -0.89 -13.05
N VAL A 135 8.50 0.24 -13.31
CA VAL A 135 8.53 1.39 -12.42
C VAL A 135 7.12 1.70 -11.90
N ILE A 136 7.02 1.87 -10.59
CA ILE A 136 5.88 2.50 -9.93
C ILE A 136 6.33 3.88 -9.50
N GLU A 137 5.64 4.93 -9.93
CA GLU A 137 6.10 6.28 -9.65
C GLU A 137 5.02 7.35 -9.54
N ASN A 138 5.40 8.49 -8.94
CA ASN A 138 4.55 9.67 -8.80
C ASN A 138 3.25 9.36 -8.05
N LEU A 139 3.39 8.82 -6.85
CA LEU A 139 2.26 8.44 -6.02
C LEU A 139 2.04 9.47 -4.91
N ILE A 140 0.79 9.84 -4.68
CA ILE A 140 0.40 10.77 -3.64
C ILE A 140 -0.73 10.16 -2.80
N PHE A 141 -0.47 10.01 -1.51
CA PHE A 141 -1.48 9.69 -0.50
C PHE A 141 -1.62 10.90 0.41
N ARG A 142 -2.78 11.56 0.39
CA ARG A 142 -2.95 12.84 1.08
C ARG A 142 -4.28 12.95 1.78
N ASN A 143 -4.25 13.52 2.99
CA ASN A 143 -5.44 13.71 3.82
C ASN A 143 -6.23 12.40 3.99
N VAL A 144 -5.58 11.41 4.61
CA VAL A 144 -6.14 10.07 4.83
C VAL A 144 -6.18 9.76 6.32
N ASP A 145 -7.32 9.25 6.77
CA ASP A 145 -7.48 8.66 8.10
C ASP A 145 -7.34 7.15 7.99
N ILE A 146 -6.42 6.57 8.74
CA ILE A 146 -6.25 5.12 8.86
C ILE A 146 -6.73 4.71 10.26
N LEU A 147 -7.87 4.02 10.31
CA LEU A 147 -8.52 3.66 11.57
C LEU A 147 -7.98 2.37 12.17
N GLU A 148 -7.57 1.42 11.33
CA GLU A 148 -7.07 0.11 11.74
C GLU A 148 -6.03 -0.44 10.76
N HIS A 149 -5.04 -1.16 11.31
CA HIS A 149 -4.08 -1.97 10.58
C HIS A 149 -3.74 -3.22 11.39
N ASP A 150 -3.79 -4.40 10.76
CA ASP A 150 -3.46 -5.69 11.37
C ASP A 150 -2.78 -6.62 10.36
N GLU A 151 -1.45 -6.79 10.49
CA GLU A 151 -0.67 -7.72 9.67
C GLU A 151 0.38 -8.42 10.53
N ASP A 152 0.23 -9.71 10.71
CA ASP A 152 1.08 -10.54 11.57
C ASP A 152 2.32 -11.11 10.86
N ASP A 153 2.40 -11.11 9.52
CA ASP A 153 3.56 -11.60 8.77
C ASP A 153 4.74 -10.60 8.89
N PRO A 154 5.80 -10.93 9.64
CA PRO A 154 6.92 -10.01 9.88
C PRO A 154 7.70 -9.64 8.61
N MET A 155 7.52 -10.38 7.52
CA MET A 155 8.11 -10.06 6.22
C MET A 155 7.25 -9.14 5.36
N TYR A 156 6.08 -8.75 5.86
CA TYR A 156 5.07 -8.04 5.08
C TYR A 156 4.29 -7.01 5.90
N GLN A 157 4.75 -6.61 7.05
CA GLN A 157 4.07 -5.67 7.96
C GLN A 157 4.23 -4.21 7.51
N GLY A 158 3.16 -3.48 7.39
CA GLY A 158 3.24 -2.02 7.18
C GLY A 158 1.88 -1.34 7.03
N CYS A 159 1.63 -0.33 7.85
CA CYS A 159 0.47 0.54 7.71
C CYS A 159 0.59 1.40 6.43
N MET A 160 1.76 2.01 6.24
CA MET A 160 2.17 2.68 5.00
C MET A 160 3.34 1.89 4.41
N THR A 161 3.03 1.02 3.46
CA THR A 161 4.00 0.11 2.86
C THR A 161 4.46 0.63 1.50
N VAL A 162 5.78 0.71 1.35
CA VAL A 162 6.45 0.86 0.07
C VAL A 162 7.46 -0.25 -0.03
N ASP A 163 7.13 -1.29 -0.76
CA ASP A 163 8.05 -2.39 -0.98
C ASP A 163 8.28 -2.65 -2.48
N CYS A 164 9.27 -3.43 -2.82
CA CYS A 164 9.45 -3.88 -4.18
C CYS A 164 10.07 -5.27 -4.22
N GLY A 165 9.43 -6.15 -4.96
CA GLY A 165 9.89 -7.46 -5.37
C GLY A 165 9.99 -7.55 -6.90
N ASP A 166 10.35 -8.70 -7.45
CA ASP A 166 10.33 -9.01 -8.88
C ASP A 166 10.88 -7.90 -9.79
N ARG A 167 12.09 -7.41 -9.44
CA ARG A 167 12.84 -6.36 -10.17
C ARG A 167 12.17 -4.99 -10.23
N ASN A 168 11.04 -4.78 -9.54
CA ASN A 168 10.39 -3.49 -9.47
C ASN A 168 11.32 -2.38 -8.99
N ARG A 169 11.01 -1.17 -9.41
CA ARG A 169 11.53 0.08 -8.87
C ARG A 169 10.36 0.93 -8.42
N VAL A 170 10.48 1.49 -7.23
CA VAL A 170 9.48 2.44 -6.72
C VAL A 170 10.15 3.79 -6.54
N ARG A 171 9.52 4.87 -7.02
CA ARG A 171 10.08 6.21 -6.85
C ARG A 171 9.03 7.31 -6.74
N ASN A 172 9.40 8.40 -6.08
CA ASN A 172 8.55 9.58 -5.91
C ASN A 172 7.20 9.25 -5.26
N VAL A 173 7.23 8.83 -3.99
CA VAL A 173 6.03 8.52 -3.20
C VAL A 173 5.90 9.56 -2.08
N LEU A 174 4.75 10.20 -2.00
CA LEU A 174 4.41 11.17 -0.97
C LEU A 174 3.24 10.66 -0.12
N PHE A 175 3.47 10.55 1.17
CA PHE A 175 2.44 10.41 2.20
C PHE A 175 2.35 11.74 2.93
N GLU A 176 1.21 12.42 2.88
CA GLU A 176 1.02 13.75 3.42
C GLU A 176 -0.30 13.88 4.18
N ASP A 177 -0.26 14.50 5.36
CA ASP A 177 -1.45 14.74 6.19
C ASP A 177 -2.21 13.43 6.51
N ILE A 178 -1.49 12.41 7.01
CA ILE A 178 -2.08 11.09 7.36
C ILE A 178 -2.18 10.96 8.87
N ARG A 179 -3.33 10.51 9.32
CA ARG A 179 -3.65 10.25 10.73
C ARG A 179 -3.92 8.77 10.91
N VAL A 180 -3.13 8.12 11.75
CA VAL A 180 -3.25 6.69 12.07
C VAL A 180 -3.75 6.56 13.50
N GLU A 181 -4.86 5.85 13.70
CA GLU A 181 -5.46 5.68 15.02
C GLU A 181 -5.00 4.41 15.72
N HIS A 182 -5.06 3.27 15.03
CA HIS A 182 -4.74 2.00 15.65
C HIS A 182 -3.93 1.08 14.72
N ILE A 183 -2.95 0.39 15.33
CA ILE A 183 -2.21 -0.71 14.73
C ILE A 183 -2.29 -1.87 15.73
N GLN A 184 -3.05 -2.92 15.40
CA GLN A 184 -3.21 -4.10 16.24
C GLN A 184 -1.91 -4.92 16.23
N GLU A 185 -1.45 -5.27 15.03
CA GLU A 185 -0.13 -5.83 14.77
C GLU A 185 0.41 -5.23 13.46
N GLY A 186 1.69 -4.92 13.41
CA GLY A 186 2.27 -4.29 12.22
C GLY A 186 3.22 -3.15 12.55
N ARG A 187 3.56 -2.36 11.54
CA ARG A 187 4.53 -1.25 11.60
C ARG A 187 3.92 0.01 11.00
N LEU A 188 4.20 1.17 11.59
CA LEU A 188 3.70 2.43 11.03
C LEU A 188 4.28 2.69 9.63
N PHE A 189 5.59 2.59 9.46
CA PHE A 189 6.29 2.73 8.18
C PHE A 189 7.01 1.43 7.82
N TYR A 190 6.86 1.02 6.56
CA TYR A 190 7.56 -0.14 6.02
C TYR A 190 8.08 0.19 4.62
N VAL A 191 9.39 0.42 4.50
CA VAL A 191 10.04 0.73 3.23
C VAL A 191 11.12 -0.32 2.98
N LYS A 192 10.91 -1.23 2.04
CA LYS A 192 11.79 -2.38 1.89
C LYS A 192 11.97 -2.85 0.45
N VAL A 193 13.22 -2.90 0.00
CA VAL A 193 13.55 -3.74 -1.15
C VAL A 193 13.60 -5.18 -0.66
N ARG A 194 12.74 -6.04 -1.22
CA ARG A 194 12.55 -7.38 -0.70
C ARG A 194 12.84 -8.50 -1.71
N PHE A 195 12.99 -9.67 -1.17
CA PHE A 195 12.80 -10.95 -1.83
C PHE A 195 12.01 -11.85 -0.87
N ASN A 196 10.76 -12.08 -1.17
CA ASN A 196 9.91 -12.98 -0.41
C ASN A 196 9.47 -14.13 -1.32
N PRO A 197 10.01 -15.36 -1.16
CA PRO A 197 9.72 -16.48 -2.05
C PRO A 197 8.24 -16.89 -2.11
N LYS A 198 7.42 -16.42 -1.17
CA LYS A 198 5.96 -16.62 -1.19
C LYS A 198 5.31 -15.85 -2.35
N TYR A 199 5.88 -14.70 -2.73
CA TYR A 199 5.31 -13.78 -3.71
C TYR A 199 6.25 -13.45 -4.86
N ASP A 200 7.57 -13.46 -4.63
CA ASP A 200 8.57 -12.96 -5.56
C ASP A 200 9.37 -14.10 -6.18
N ARG A 201 9.64 -14.04 -7.48
CA ARG A 201 10.58 -14.92 -8.19
C ARG A 201 11.98 -14.30 -8.26
N GLN A 202 12.09 -12.98 -8.18
CA GLN A 202 13.33 -12.22 -8.20
C GLN A 202 13.33 -11.13 -7.12
N PRO A 203 14.50 -10.70 -6.64
CA PRO A 203 14.61 -9.52 -5.78
C PRO A 203 14.05 -8.26 -6.45
N GLY A 204 13.54 -7.33 -5.63
CA GLY A 204 13.29 -5.97 -6.07
C GLY A 204 14.57 -5.20 -6.41
N SER A 205 14.45 -4.13 -7.19
CA SER A 205 15.62 -3.36 -7.64
C SER A 205 15.91 -2.14 -6.77
N SER A 206 14.97 -1.24 -6.55
CA SER A 206 15.24 -0.05 -5.74
C SER A 206 13.98 0.69 -5.30
N ILE A 207 14.10 1.42 -4.19
CA ILE A 207 13.10 2.40 -3.74
C ILE A 207 13.82 3.74 -3.59
N GLU A 208 13.25 4.82 -4.18
CA GLU A 208 13.87 6.14 -4.15
C GLU A 208 12.84 7.26 -3.99
N GLY A 209 13.12 8.22 -3.11
CA GLY A 209 12.30 9.43 -2.98
C GLY A 209 10.95 9.16 -2.31
N VAL A 210 10.97 8.65 -1.09
CA VAL A 210 9.76 8.48 -0.27
C VAL A 210 9.70 9.57 0.79
N VAL A 211 8.60 10.29 0.86
CA VAL A 211 8.38 11.37 1.82
C VAL A 211 7.17 11.06 2.69
N PHE A 212 7.37 11.09 3.99
CA PHE A 212 6.33 11.05 5.00
C PHE A 212 6.23 12.43 5.66
N ARG A 213 5.16 13.16 5.39
CA ARG A 213 4.97 14.56 5.84
C ARG A 213 3.69 14.72 6.63
N ASN A 214 3.77 15.40 7.78
CA ASN A 214 2.61 15.64 8.64
C ASN A 214 1.87 14.34 9.00
N ILE A 215 2.61 13.35 9.50
CA ILE A 215 2.05 12.06 9.91
C ILE A 215 1.79 12.08 11.41
N THR A 216 0.60 11.68 11.82
CA THR A 216 0.24 11.53 13.23
C THR A 216 -0.17 10.10 13.52
N TYR A 217 0.40 9.50 14.55
CA TYR A 217 0.00 8.20 15.04
C TYR A 217 -0.30 8.27 16.53
N THR A 218 -1.48 7.78 16.92
CA THR A 218 -1.93 7.73 18.33
C THR A 218 -2.26 6.30 18.71
N GLY A 219 -1.25 5.48 18.98
CA GLY A 219 -1.43 4.08 19.31
C GLY A 219 -0.21 3.47 19.99
N VAL A 220 -0.33 2.24 20.36
CA VAL A 220 0.72 1.46 21.06
C VAL A 220 1.20 0.28 20.19
N GLY A 221 1.46 0.53 18.91
CA GLY A 221 2.03 -0.49 18.03
C GLY A 221 3.38 -1.00 18.56
N GLU A 222 3.52 -2.31 18.68
CA GLU A 222 4.70 -2.94 19.29
C GLU A 222 5.89 -3.02 18.34
N ASN A 223 5.63 -3.03 17.03
CA ASN A 223 6.66 -3.25 16.04
C ASN A 223 7.27 -1.94 15.55
N ARG A 224 8.60 -1.87 15.62
CA ARG A 224 9.37 -0.72 15.13
C ARG A 224 9.21 -0.57 13.61
N SER A 225 9.10 0.66 13.14
CA SER A 225 9.15 0.98 11.70
C SER A 225 10.41 0.42 11.04
N LEU A 226 10.38 0.16 9.73
CA LEU A 226 11.46 -0.50 9.02
C LEU A 226 11.80 0.23 7.72
N ILE A 227 13.10 0.46 7.48
CA ILE A 227 13.65 0.96 6.22
C ILE A 227 14.87 0.11 5.88
N GLN A 228 14.77 -0.73 4.86
CA GLN A 228 15.84 -1.64 4.51
C GLN A 228 15.97 -1.82 2.99
N GLY A 229 17.18 -1.68 2.49
CA GLY A 229 17.55 -2.24 1.20
C GLY A 229 17.87 -3.73 1.32
N LEU A 230 18.12 -4.38 0.20
CA LEU A 230 18.45 -5.81 0.16
C LEU A 230 19.93 -6.06 -0.15
N SER A 231 20.56 -5.22 -0.97
CA SER A 231 21.92 -5.35 -1.44
C SER A 231 22.45 -4.00 -1.95
N ARG A 232 23.71 -3.96 -2.43
CA ARG A 232 24.28 -2.76 -3.07
C ARG A 232 23.51 -2.33 -4.33
N ASP A 233 22.91 -3.26 -5.05
CA ASP A 233 22.10 -2.98 -6.23
C ASP A 233 20.62 -2.77 -5.86
N GLY A 234 20.20 -3.30 -4.72
CA GLY A 234 18.83 -3.18 -4.17
C GLY A 234 18.77 -2.22 -2.99
N MET A 235 18.98 -0.93 -3.21
CA MET A 235 19.03 0.08 -2.15
C MET A 235 17.73 0.86 -1.98
N VAL A 236 17.51 1.32 -0.74
CA VAL A 236 16.55 2.38 -0.42
C VAL A 236 17.28 3.71 -0.30
N ARG A 237 16.83 4.75 -1.03
CA ARG A 237 17.47 6.06 -1.07
C ARG A 237 16.46 7.20 -0.90
N ASN A 238 16.94 8.32 -0.34
CA ASN A 238 16.18 9.57 -0.28
C ASN A 238 14.83 9.40 0.43
N VAL A 239 14.83 8.89 1.67
CA VAL A 239 13.62 8.82 2.50
C VAL A 239 13.63 9.98 3.50
N THR A 240 12.53 10.72 3.54
CA THR A 240 12.42 11.89 4.41
C THR A 240 11.19 11.79 5.30
N PHE A 241 11.37 12.04 6.59
CA PHE A 241 10.31 12.22 7.57
C PHE A 241 10.24 13.70 7.95
N GLU A 242 9.11 14.35 7.68
CA GLU A 242 8.87 15.76 7.95
C GLU A 242 7.66 15.91 8.87
N ASN A 243 7.85 16.50 10.05
CA ASN A 243 6.77 16.72 11.01
C ASN A 243 5.95 15.45 11.33
N VAL A 244 6.64 14.39 11.72
CA VAL A 244 6.02 13.13 12.15
C VAL A 244 5.85 13.14 13.67
N THR A 245 4.66 12.80 14.15
CA THR A 245 4.33 12.74 15.58
C THR A 245 3.77 11.36 15.94
N ILE A 246 4.35 10.73 16.94
CA ILE A 246 3.93 9.44 17.46
C ILE A 246 3.57 9.62 18.95
N ASN A 247 2.32 9.37 19.31
CA ASN A 247 1.81 9.54 20.68
C ASN A 247 2.11 10.94 21.29
N GLY A 248 1.97 11.99 20.48
CA GLY A 248 2.24 13.36 20.89
C GLY A 248 3.72 13.76 20.86
N GLU A 249 4.64 12.81 20.65
CA GLU A 249 6.08 13.06 20.61
C GLU A 249 6.57 13.18 19.15
N LYS A 250 7.31 14.26 18.86
CA LYS A 250 7.91 14.43 17.53
C LYS A 250 9.04 13.43 17.29
N MET A 251 8.98 12.77 16.16
CA MET A 251 10.10 11.98 15.64
C MET A 251 11.28 12.89 15.37
N ARG A 252 12.44 12.62 15.99
CA ARG A 252 13.65 13.45 15.88
C ARG A 252 14.83 12.74 15.22
N ASN A 253 14.76 11.43 15.12
CA ASN A 253 15.81 10.56 14.56
C ASN A 253 15.24 9.18 14.26
N LEU A 254 16.07 8.30 13.74
CA LEU A 254 15.70 6.92 13.35
C LEU A 254 15.91 5.88 14.45
N LYS A 255 16.07 6.27 15.72
CA LYS A 255 16.39 5.33 16.81
C LYS A 255 15.34 4.21 16.94
N GLU A 256 14.06 4.54 16.72
CA GLU A 256 12.95 3.59 16.76
C GLU A 256 12.60 3.00 15.39
N THR A 257 13.52 3.09 14.43
CA THR A 257 13.38 2.50 13.10
C THR A 257 14.45 1.44 12.87
N VAL A 258 14.08 0.28 12.37
CA VAL A 258 14.99 -0.77 11.97
C VAL A 258 15.59 -0.46 10.61
N THR A 259 16.90 -0.36 10.52
CA THR A 259 17.62 -0.03 9.29
C THR A 259 18.75 -1.04 9.01
N ASN A 260 19.35 -0.98 7.83
CA ASN A 260 20.55 -1.72 7.48
C ASN A 260 21.54 -0.85 6.65
N GLU A 261 22.65 -1.44 6.25
CA GLU A 261 23.71 -0.75 5.46
C GLU A 261 23.33 -0.45 4.00
N PHE A 262 22.20 -0.95 3.52
CA PHE A 262 21.75 -0.73 2.13
C PHE A 262 20.73 0.41 2.01
N ILE A 263 20.88 1.40 2.87
CA ILE A 263 20.10 2.65 2.79
C ILE A 263 21.04 3.85 2.63
N SER A 264 20.57 4.91 2.00
CA SER A 264 21.31 6.17 1.92
C SER A 264 20.40 7.38 1.89
N ASN A 265 20.89 8.52 2.44
CA ASN A 265 20.16 9.78 2.51
C ASN A 265 18.76 9.63 3.12
N VAL A 266 18.69 9.08 4.34
CA VAL A 266 17.48 9.02 5.14
C VAL A 266 17.53 10.11 6.20
N SER A 267 16.51 10.97 6.25
CA SER A 267 16.50 12.15 7.11
C SER A 267 15.20 12.35 7.87
N VAL A 268 15.32 12.94 9.07
CA VAL A 268 14.19 13.39 9.90
C VAL A 268 14.33 14.91 10.07
N LYS A 269 13.27 15.66 9.79
CA LYS A 269 13.24 17.11 9.83
C LYS A 269 12.15 17.64 10.77
#